data_6610c61b197228ceb651e80f7fce9e39
#
_entry.id   6610c61b197228ceb651e80f7fce9e39
#
_cell.length_a   1.000
_cell.length_b   1.000
_cell.length_c   1.000
_cell.angle_alpha   90.00
_cell.angle_beta   90.00
_cell.angle_gamma   90.00
#
_symmetry.space_group_name_H-M   'P 1'
#
loop_
_entity.id
_entity.type
_entity.pdbx_description
1 polymer ?
#
loop_
_entity_poly.entity_id
_entity_poly.type
_entity_poly.pdbx_seq_one_letter_code
_entity_poly.pdbx_strand_id
1 'polypeptide(L)'
;APHASDYTGTVIVRQPEFLAGASTVWADTPLPTLAAWAVWHILNARAALLTEDISRANFAFFGTKLSGTEKQRERWKRGVSLTSSLLGEDIGRVYVERHFPPAYKESITQLVKNLLEAYRVSIRDLDWMTPATRQKALDKLDKFTIKVGYPDKWRDYSSVHLDPADLVGNCRTMTRFLDDYEWAKLGKPVDRTEWFM
;
A
#
# COMPACT_ATOMS: atom_id res chain seq x y z
N ALA A 1 6.36 17.11 -8.04
CA ALA A 1 6.33 15.75 -8.60
C ALA A 1 5.88 15.84 -10.05
N PRO A 2 6.39 14.99 -10.96
CA PRO A 2 5.87 14.93 -12.33
C PRO A 2 4.41 14.49 -12.28
N HIS A 3 3.53 15.15 -13.03
CA HIS A 3 2.14 14.75 -13.16
C HIS A 3 2.02 13.62 -14.18
N ALA A 4 0.96 12.79 -14.08
CA ALA A 4 0.71 11.72 -15.04
C ALA A 4 0.63 12.23 -16.50
N SER A 5 0.18 13.48 -16.70
CA SER A 5 0.15 14.17 -17.99
C SER A 5 1.52 14.40 -18.62
N ASP A 6 2.57 14.41 -17.82
CA ASP A 6 3.94 14.71 -18.29
C ASP A 6 4.69 13.43 -18.67
N TYR A 7 4.06 12.25 -18.46
CA TYR A 7 4.66 10.99 -18.78
C TYR A 7 4.54 10.67 -20.28
N THR A 8 5.67 10.53 -20.93
CA THR A 8 5.79 10.23 -22.37
C THR A 8 6.21 8.79 -22.68
N GLY A 9 6.28 7.93 -21.67
CA GLY A 9 6.68 6.54 -21.81
C GLY A 9 5.55 5.61 -22.27
N THR A 10 5.85 4.33 -22.33
CA THR A 10 4.88 3.28 -22.72
C THR A 10 3.86 3.06 -21.65
N VAL A 11 2.57 3.12 -22.00
CA VAL A 11 1.44 2.81 -21.13
C VAL A 11 0.84 1.47 -21.56
N ILE A 12 0.66 0.56 -20.59
CA ILE A 12 0.00 -0.73 -20.80
C ILE A 12 -1.49 -0.57 -20.51
N VAL A 13 -2.32 -0.67 -21.54
CA VAL A 13 -3.78 -0.61 -21.42
C VAL A 13 -4.35 -2.03 -21.42
N ARG A 14 -4.91 -2.45 -20.29
CA ARG A 14 -5.49 -3.80 -20.14
C ARG A 14 -6.96 -3.90 -20.57
N GLN A 15 -7.68 -2.78 -20.54
CA GLN A 15 -9.12 -2.70 -20.83
C GLN A 15 -9.41 -1.50 -21.75
N PRO A 16 -9.07 -1.57 -23.05
CA PRO A 16 -9.22 -0.45 -23.96
C PRO A 16 -10.68 -0.02 -24.13
N GLU A 17 -11.63 -0.96 -24.15
CA GLU A 17 -13.06 -0.68 -24.26
C GLU A 17 -13.61 0.10 -23.05
N PHE A 18 -13.12 -0.21 -21.84
CA PHE A 18 -13.46 0.58 -20.65
C PHE A 18 -12.98 2.02 -20.79
N LEU A 19 -11.75 2.25 -21.25
CA LEU A 19 -11.23 3.62 -21.42
C LEU A 19 -12.00 4.39 -22.48
N ALA A 20 -12.36 3.74 -23.59
CA ALA A 20 -13.18 4.36 -24.62
C ALA A 20 -14.57 4.76 -24.08
N GLY A 21 -15.24 3.84 -23.38
CA GLY A 21 -16.53 4.11 -22.74
C GLY A 21 -16.44 5.19 -21.66
N ALA A 22 -15.42 5.15 -20.81
CA ALA A 22 -15.21 6.17 -19.78
C ALA A 22 -14.97 7.56 -20.41
N SER A 23 -14.19 7.64 -21.50
CA SER A 23 -13.98 8.90 -22.24
C SER A 23 -15.28 9.48 -22.79
N THR A 24 -16.14 8.63 -23.35
CA THR A 24 -17.45 9.06 -23.85
C THR A 24 -18.33 9.60 -22.71
N VAL A 25 -18.46 8.84 -21.62
CA VAL A 25 -19.22 9.28 -20.43
C VAL A 25 -18.69 10.60 -19.89
N TRP A 26 -17.38 10.76 -19.83
CA TRP A 26 -16.75 11.99 -19.35
C TRP A 26 -17.04 13.18 -20.27
N ALA A 27 -16.99 13.00 -21.58
CA ALA A 27 -17.25 14.05 -22.56
C ALA A 27 -18.73 14.47 -22.62
N ASP A 28 -19.64 13.51 -22.48
CA ASP A 28 -21.09 13.73 -22.65
C ASP A 28 -21.79 14.16 -21.35
N THR A 29 -21.14 14.00 -20.19
CA THR A 29 -21.77 14.33 -18.90
C THR A 29 -21.61 15.81 -18.57
N PRO A 30 -22.70 16.52 -18.23
CA PRO A 30 -22.63 17.93 -17.85
C PRO A 30 -21.71 18.17 -16.64
N LEU A 31 -20.90 19.24 -16.69
CA LEU A 31 -19.94 19.57 -15.63
C LEU A 31 -20.56 19.63 -14.23
N PRO A 32 -21.78 20.19 -14.00
CA PRO A 32 -22.40 20.14 -12.67
C PRO A 32 -22.63 18.73 -12.13
N THR A 33 -22.96 17.78 -13.01
CA THR A 33 -23.14 16.36 -12.65
C THR A 33 -21.80 15.71 -12.28
N LEU A 34 -20.75 15.94 -13.07
CA LEU A 34 -19.40 15.48 -12.75
C LEU A 34 -18.90 16.07 -11.42
N ALA A 35 -19.14 17.35 -11.19
CA ALA A 35 -18.79 18.01 -9.94
C ALA A 35 -19.53 17.40 -8.74
N ALA A 36 -20.83 17.18 -8.85
CA ALA A 36 -21.64 16.53 -7.80
C ALA A 36 -21.13 15.09 -7.51
N TRP A 37 -20.84 14.33 -8.57
CA TRP A 37 -20.25 12.99 -8.47
C TRP A 37 -18.91 13.03 -7.75
N ALA A 38 -18.02 13.93 -8.12
CA ALA A 38 -16.70 14.07 -7.47
C ALA A 38 -16.82 14.44 -5.98
N VAL A 39 -17.68 15.41 -5.65
CA VAL A 39 -17.95 15.82 -4.27
C VAL A 39 -18.48 14.65 -3.45
N TRP A 40 -19.46 13.89 -4.00
CA TRP A 40 -19.99 12.71 -3.32
C TRP A 40 -18.91 11.67 -3.02
N HIS A 41 -18.07 11.36 -4.02
CA HIS A 41 -16.96 10.41 -3.82
C HIS A 41 -15.94 10.88 -2.79
N ILE A 42 -15.60 12.16 -2.78
CA ILE A 42 -14.68 12.74 -1.78
C ILE A 42 -15.28 12.64 -0.37
N LEU A 43 -16.55 13.04 -0.20
CA LEU A 43 -17.23 12.94 1.10
C LEU A 43 -17.36 11.48 1.56
N ASN A 44 -17.74 10.59 0.68
CA ASN A 44 -17.88 9.17 0.99
C ASN A 44 -16.54 8.55 1.40
N ALA A 45 -15.46 8.81 0.66
CA ALA A 45 -14.11 8.31 0.97
C ALA A 45 -13.56 8.87 2.31
N ARG A 46 -14.02 10.04 2.73
CA ARG A 46 -13.58 10.70 3.96
C ARG A 46 -14.60 10.61 5.11
N ALA A 47 -15.73 9.94 4.90
CA ALA A 47 -16.85 9.90 5.85
C ALA A 47 -16.43 9.50 7.28
N ALA A 48 -15.49 8.57 7.42
CA ALA A 48 -14.97 8.13 8.72
C ALA A 48 -14.19 9.21 9.48
N LEU A 49 -13.75 10.28 8.79
CA LEU A 49 -12.98 11.40 9.36
C LEU A 49 -13.83 12.64 9.62
N LEU A 50 -15.07 12.64 9.14
CA LEU A 50 -16.01 13.75 9.24
C LEU A 50 -16.84 13.66 10.55
N THR A 51 -17.96 14.37 10.58
CA THR A 51 -18.83 14.38 11.76
C THR A 51 -19.40 12.99 12.06
N GLU A 52 -19.82 12.79 13.32
CA GLU A 52 -20.37 11.51 13.79
C GLU A 52 -21.55 11.06 12.94
N ASP A 53 -22.44 11.98 12.54
CA ASP A 53 -23.64 11.66 11.75
C ASP A 53 -23.27 11.17 10.35
N ILE A 54 -22.31 11.80 9.68
CA ILE A 54 -21.81 11.38 8.38
C ILE A 54 -21.12 10.00 8.48
N SER A 55 -20.27 9.83 9.49
CA SER A 55 -19.58 8.56 9.74
C SER A 55 -20.57 7.42 10.01
N ARG A 56 -21.61 7.70 10.80
CA ARG A 56 -22.64 6.71 11.12
C ARG A 56 -23.52 6.36 9.93
N ALA A 57 -23.93 7.36 9.15
CA ALA A 57 -24.72 7.14 7.92
C ALA A 57 -23.93 6.29 6.90
N ASN A 58 -22.66 6.60 6.70
CA ASN A 58 -21.78 5.80 5.83
C ASN A 58 -21.65 4.36 6.34
N PHE A 59 -21.41 4.15 7.63
CA PHE A 59 -21.30 2.82 8.21
C PHE A 59 -22.61 2.03 8.13
N ALA A 60 -23.77 2.67 8.35
CA ALA A 60 -25.07 2.02 8.25
C ALA A 60 -25.32 1.42 6.87
N PHE A 61 -24.83 2.08 5.82
CA PHE A 61 -24.95 1.57 4.46
C PHE A 61 -23.84 0.58 4.11
N PHE A 62 -22.58 1.01 4.10
CA PHE A 62 -21.45 0.20 3.64
C PHE A 62 -21.05 -0.89 4.63
N GLY A 63 -21.11 -0.61 5.93
CA GLY A 63 -20.79 -1.58 6.97
C GLY A 63 -21.95 -2.55 7.21
N THR A 64 -23.12 -2.02 7.57
CA THR A 64 -24.22 -2.88 8.02
C THR A 64 -25.00 -3.49 6.85
N LYS A 65 -25.48 -2.65 5.91
CA LYS A 65 -26.32 -3.14 4.80
C LYS A 65 -25.56 -3.99 3.80
N LEU A 66 -24.36 -3.57 3.38
CA LEU A 66 -23.61 -4.25 2.32
C LEU A 66 -22.67 -5.34 2.86
N SER A 67 -22.03 -5.12 4.01
CA SER A 67 -21.02 -6.04 4.54
C SER A 67 -21.52 -6.88 5.72
N GLY A 68 -22.73 -6.66 6.22
CA GLY A 68 -23.29 -7.41 7.36
C GLY A 68 -22.61 -7.14 8.71
N THR A 69 -21.82 -6.08 8.82
CA THR A 69 -21.11 -5.72 10.04
C THR A 69 -22.08 -5.02 11.01
N GLU A 70 -22.34 -5.62 12.14
CA GLU A 70 -23.35 -5.11 13.09
C GLU A 70 -22.90 -3.84 13.83
N LYS A 71 -21.60 -3.73 14.16
CA LYS A 71 -21.07 -2.66 14.98
C LYS A 71 -19.79 -2.07 14.40
N GLN A 72 -19.75 -0.74 14.32
CA GLN A 72 -18.55 -0.01 13.93
C GLN A 72 -17.45 -0.19 15.00
N ARG A 73 -16.20 -0.36 14.54
CA ARG A 73 -15.05 -0.43 15.44
C ARG A 73 -14.94 0.85 16.30
N GLU A 74 -14.48 0.70 17.52
CA GLU A 74 -14.23 1.78 18.45
C GLU A 74 -13.35 2.87 17.83
N ARG A 75 -13.63 4.15 18.17
CA ARG A 75 -12.95 5.31 17.56
C ARG A 75 -11.42 5.23 17.68
N TRP A 76 -10.90 4.84 18.84
CA TRP A 76 -9.46 4.73 19.02
C TRP A 76 -8.82 3.66 18.13
N LYS A 77 -9.47 2.52 17.92
CA LYS A 77 -9.00 1.48 16.99
C LYS A 77 -8.99 1.97 15.54
N ARG A 78 -9.99 2.77 15.15
CA ARG A 78 -10.03 3.42 13.83
C ARG A 78 -8.91 4.45 13.69
N GLY A 79 -8.63 5.22 14.74
CA GLY A 79 -7.52 6.16 14.80
C GLY A 79 -6.17 5.48 14.63
N VAL A 80 -5.91 4.41 15.38
CA VAL A 80 -4.68 3.60 15.23
C VAL A 80 -4.53 3.07 13.81
N SER A 81 -5.61 2.52 13.23
CA SER A 81 -5.57 2.01 11.86
C SER A 81 -5.26 3.11 10.83
N LEU A 82 -5.88 4.29 10.99
CA LEU A 82 -5.61 5.44 10.13
C LEU A 82 -4.15 5.88 10.23
N THR A 83 -3.65 6.06 11.45
CA THR A 83 -2.26 6.46 11.68
C THR A 83 -1.29 5.45 11.10
N SER A 84 -1.55 4.15 11.31
CA SER A 84 -0.72 3.08 10.74
C SER A 84 -0.76 3.06 9.21
N SER A 85 -1.89 3.38 8.57
CA SER A 85 -1.98 3.43 7.10
C SER A 85 -1.25 4.62 6.49
N LEU A 86 -1.12 5.72 7.20
CA LEU A 86 -0.49 6.95 6.71
C LEU A 86 0.99 7.07 7.10
N LEU A 87 1.35 6.59 8.29
CA LEU A 87 2.69 6.73 8.90
C LEU A 87 3.26 5.35 9.29
N GLY A 88 2.96 4.30 8.52
CA GLY A 88 3.25 2.92 8.90
C GLY A 88 4.72 2.67 9.24
N GLU A 89 5.65 3.16 8.43
CA GLU A 89 7.08 2.96 8.71
C GLU A 89 7.56 3.76 9.94
N ASP A 90 7.04 4.94 10.17
CA ASP A 90 7.45 5.76 11.33
C ASP A 90 6.94 5.15 12.65
N ILE A 91 5.68 4.67 12.66
CA ILE A 91 5.13 3.88 13.77
C ILE A 91 5.90 2.57 13.93
N GLY A 92 6.20 1.90 12.81
CA GLY A 92 7.00 0.68 12.78
C GLY A 92 8.36 0.86 13.42
N ARG A 93 9.03 1.99 13.16
CA ARG A 93 10.30 2.34 13.78
C ARG A 93 10.20 2.43 15.30
N VAL A 94 9.21 3.18 15.81
CA VAL A 94 8.95 3.31 17.25
C VAL A 94 8.61 1.95 17.89
N TYR A 95 7.85 1.12 17.20
CA TYR A 95 7.53 -0.24 17.66
C TYR A 95 8.78 -1.11 17.74
N VAL A 96 9.62 -1.10 16.71
CA VAL A 96 10.86 -1.88 16.63
C VAL A 96 11.83 -1.49 17.75
N GLU A 97 12.03 -0.20 17.97
CA GLU A 97 12.88 0.32 19.05
C GLU A 97 12.47 -0.21 20.42
N ARG A 98 11.18 -0.44 20.65
CA ARG A 98 10.64 -0.89 21.95
C ARG A 98 10.49 -2.39 22.09
N HIS A 99 10.18 -3.09 20.99
CA HIS A 99 9.66 -4.46 21.07
C HIS A 99 10.37 -5.47 20.18
N PHE A 100 11.28 -5.04 19.30
CA PHE A 100 11.93 -5.93 18.35
C PHE A 100 13.45 -5.77 18.36
N PRO A 101 14.16 -6.33 19.35
CA PRO A 101 15.62 -6.26 19.45
C PRO A 101 16.33 -6.77 18.17
N PRO A 102 17.48 -6.20 17.78
CA PRO A 102 18.24 -6.64 16.60
C PRO A 102 18.53 -8.14 16.56
N ALA A 103 18.78 -8.75 17.71
CA ALA A 103 19.03 -10.20 17.82
C ALA A 103 17.86 -11.05 17.28
N TYR A 104 16.61 -10.56 17.34
CA TYR A 104 15.47 -11.27 16.78
C TYR A 104 15.50 -11.23 15.25
N LYS A 105 15.88 -10.09 14.67
CA LYS A 105 16.07 -9.97 13.20
C LYS A 105 17.16 -10.94 12.73
N GLU A 106 18.27 -11.02 13.43
CA GLU A 106 19.36 -11.93 13.12
C GLU A 106 18.93 -13.39 13.20
N SER A 107 18.24 -13.78 14.28
CA SER A 107 17.76 -15.14 14.50
C SER A 107 16.78 -15.58 13.41
N ILE A 108 15.80 -14.73 13.07
CA ILE A 108 14.83 -15.05 12.00
C ILE A 108 15.50 -15.04 10.63
N THR A 109 16.47 -14.14 10.39
CA THR A 109 17.25 -14.15 9.15
C THR A 109 18.01 -15.45 8.98
N GLN A 110 18.62 -15.96 10.07
CA GLN A 110 19.31 -17.26 10.03
C GLN A 110 18.33 -18.41 9.78
N LEU A 111 17.14 -18.38 10.40
CA LEU A 111 16.09 -19.36 10.16
C LEU A 111 15.68 -19.38 8.67
N VAL A 112 15.46 -18.20 8.06
CA VAL A 112 15.11 -18.11 6.63
C VAL A 112 16.25 -18.62 5.75
N LYS A 113 17.51 -18.33 6.07
CA LYS A 113 18.68 -18.90 5.35
C LYS A 113 18.69 -20.42 5.42
N ASN A 114 18.41 -21.00 6.56
CA ASN A 114 18.35 -22.45 6.74
C ASN A 114 17.18 -23.05 5.93
N LEU A 115 16.03 -22.37 5.87
CA LEU A 115 14.91 -22.79 5.01
C LEU A 115 15.28 -22.76 3.52
N LEU A 116 15.97 -21.71 3.05
CA LEU A 116 16.42 -21.64 1.65
C LEU A 116 17.40 -22.75 1.32
N GLU A 117 18.29 -23.12 2.25
CA GLU A 117 19.20 -24.26 2.03
C GLU A 117 18.44 -25.59 2.02
N ALA A 118 17.45 -25.79 2.90
CA ALA A 118 16.59 -26.96 2.86
C ALA A 118 15.82 -27.06 1.52
N TYR A 119 15.31 -25.95 1.01
CA TYR A 119 14.70 -25.91 -0.33
C TYR A 119 15.70 -26.24 -1.43
N ARG A 120 16.93 -25.77 -1.33
CA ARG A 120 18.00 -26.09 -2.30
C ARG A 120 18.26 -27.58 -2.38
N VAL A 121 18.39 -28.23 -1.21
CA VAL A 121 18.56 -29.68 -1.12
C VAL A 121 17.34 -30.39 -1.73
N SER A 122 16.14 -30.03 -1.28
CA SER A 122 14.90 -30.64 -1.76
C SER A 122 14.74 -30.52 -3.29
N ILE A 123 15.00 -29.32 -3.88
CA ILE A 123 14.90 -29.11 -5.32
C ILE A 123 15.89 -29.99 -6.10
N ARG A 124 17.09 -30.22 -5.58
CA ARG A 124 18.09 -31.12 -6.22
C ARG A 124 17.59 -32.57 -6.30
N ASP A 125 16.84 -33.00 -5.31
CA ASP A 125 16.41 -34.39 -5.15
C ASP A 125 15.04 -34.70 -5.79
N LEU A 126 14.34 -33.68 -6.37
CA LEU A 126 13.05 -33.88 -7.01
C LEU A 126 13.17 -34.69 -8.29
N ASP A 127 12.57 -35.88 -8.33
CA ASP A 127 12.61 -36.81 -9.42
C ASP A 127 11.66 -36.45 -10.59
N TRP A 128 10.54 -35.77 -10.29
CA TRP A 128 9.56 -35.34 -11.29
C TRP A 128 9.98 -34.10 -12.10
N MET A 129 11.02 -33.38 -11.67
CA MET A 129 11.55 -32.21 -12.40
C MET A 129 12.61 -32.64 -13.42
N THR A 130 12.50 -32.13 -14.66
CA THR A 130 13.58 -32.24 -15.63
C THR A 130 14.84 -31.51 -15.15
N PRO A 131 16.05 -31.91 -15.56
CA PRO A 131 17.29 -31.22 -15.17
C PRO A 131 17.27 -29.72 -15.49
N ALA A 132 16.73 -29.32 -16.66
CA ALA A 132 16.63 -27.93 -17.07
C ALA A 132 15.67 -27.13 -16.18
N THR A 133 14.53 -27.69 -15.79
CA THR A 133 13.57 -27.07 -14.89
C THR A 133 14.14 -26.94 -13.48
N ARG A 134 14.85 -27.98 -13.03
CA ARG A 134 15.53 -27.97 -11.71
C ARG A 134 16.57 -26.87 -11.64
N GLN A 135 17.40 -26.70 -12.68
CA GLN A 135 18.37 -25.61 -12.72
C GLN A 135 17.69 -24.23 -12.65
N LYS A 136 16.61 -24.00 -13.41
CA LYS A 136 15.83 -22.76 -13.35
C LYS A 136 15.24 -22.51 -11.97
N ALA A 137 14.81 -23.55 -11.26
CA ALA A 137 14.29 -23.44 -9.90
C ALA A 137 15.39 -23.02 -8.90
N LEU A 138 16.59 -23.60 -9.03
CA LEU A 138 17.74 -23.21 -8.23
C LEU A 138 18.20 -21.78 -8.52
N ASP A 139 18.27 -21.39 -9.81
CA ASP A 139 18.59 -20.01 -10.22
C ASP A 139 17.57 -18.99 -9.67
N LYS A 140 16.29 -19.37 -9.56
CA LYS A 140 15.26 -18.56 -8.92
C LYS A 140 15.48 -18.45 -7.41
N LEU A 141 15.82 -19.57 -6.76
CA LEU A 141 16.11 -19.60 -5.33
C LEU A 141 17.29 -18.69 -4.97
N ASP A 142 18.34 -18.65 -5.80
CA ASP A 142 19.51 -17.79 -5.61
C ASP A 142 19.22 -16.29 -5.73
N LYS A 143 18.10 -15.95 -6.37
CA LYS A 143 17.66 -14.55 -6.55
C LYS A 143 16.70 -14.07 -5.46
N PHE A 144 16.40 -14.88 -4.45
CA PHE A 144 15.53 -14.48 -3.36
C PHE A 144 16.16 -13.37 -2.53
N THR A 145 15.42 -12.30 -2.32
CA THR A 145 15.77 -11.24 -1.38
C THR A 145 15.05 -11.48 -0.06
N ILE A 146 15.80 -11.68 1.01
CA ILE A 146 15.25 -11.89 2.36
C ILE A 146 14.87 -10.54 2.95
N LYS A 147 13.61 -10.38 3.35
CA LYS A 147 13.10 -9.22 4.08
C LYS A 147 12.45 -9.70 5.37
N VAL A 148 13.06 -9.35 6.51
CA VAL A 148 12.65 -9.84 7.83
C VAL A 148 12.58 -8.71 8.83
N GLY A 149 11.50 -8.68 9.59
CA GLY A 149 11.28 -7.77 10.70
C GLY A 149 11.00 -6.33 10.27
N TYR A 150 12.00 -5.62 9.80
CA TYR A 150 11.88 -4.20 9.45
C TYR A 150 12.93 -3.80 8.39
N PRO A 151 12.68 -2.71 7.62
CA PRO A 151 13.61 -2.23 6.59
C PRO A 151 14.92 -1.74 7.19
N ASP A 152 16.03 -1.90 6.45
CA ASP A 152 17.33 -1.35 6.87
C ASP A 152 17.38 0.18 6.72
N LYS A 153 16.56 0.71 5.81
CA LYS A 153 16.38 2.15 5.58
C LYS A 153 14.91 2.50 5.71
N TRP A 154 14.58 3.26 6.74
CA TRP A 154 13.24 3.80 6.95
C TRP A 154 12.91 4.93 5.98
N ARG A 155 11.63 5.09 5.66
CA ARG A 155 11.15 6.24 4.88
C ARG A 155 11.37 7.53 5.66
N ASP A 156 11.83 8.56 4.96
CA ASP A 156 12.05 9.88 5.53
C ASP A 156 10.76 10.71 5.44
N TYR A 157 10.19 11.03 6.59
CA TYR A 157 9.01 11.89 6.74
C TYR A 157 9.37 13.32 7.20
N SER A 158 10.65 13.71 7.22
CA SER A 158 11.11 15.00 7.76
C SER A 158 10.51 16.22 7.07
N SER A 159 10.08 16.08 5.81
CA SER A 159 9.43 17.13 5.04
C SER A 159 7.94 17.28 5.34
N VAL A 160 7.35 16.39 6.14
CA VAL A 160 5.91 16.39 6.45
C VAL A 160 5.65 17.22 7.70
N HIS A 161 4.77 18.19 7.56
CA HIS A 161 4.30 19.02 8.69
C HIS A 161 2.82 18.74 8.92
N LEU A 162 2.47 18.35 10.15
CA LEU A 162 1.12 18.01 10.57
C LEU A 162 0.63 19.02 11.63
N ASP A 163 -0.66 19.36 11.55
CA ASP A 163 -1.34 20.21 12.52
C ASP A 163 -2.22 19.34 13.44
N PRO A 164 -1.99 19.33 14.76
CA PRO A 164 -2.83 18.56 15.70
C PRO A 164 -4.32 18.92 15.67
N ALA A 165 -4.69 20.11 15.17
CA ALA A 165 -6.07 20.58 15.09
C ALA A 165 -6.75 20.26 13.74
N ASP A 166 -6.02 19.84 12.70
CA ASP A 166 -6.57 19.59 11.35
C ASP A 166 -6.40 18.13 10.89
N LEU A 167 -7.28 17.26 11.35
CA LEU A 167 -7.26 15.85 10.95
C LEU A 167 -7.40 15.65 9.43
N VAL A 168 -8.31 16.36 8.79
CA VAL A 168 -8.58 16.20 7.35
C VAL A 168 -7.41 16.75 6.52
N GLY A 169 -6.86 17.89 6.90
CA GLY A 169 -5.66 18.46 6.28
C GLY A 169 -4.45 17.56 6.46
N ASN A 170 -4.27 16.96 7.62
CA ASN A 170 -3.20 15.97 7.86
C ASN A 170 -3.33 14.76 6.96
N CYS A 171 -4.52 14.18 6.84
CA CYS A 171 -4.76 13.07 5.93
C CYS A 171 -4.47 13.45 4.46
N ARG A 172 -4.84 14.66 4.04
CA ARG A 172 -4.54 15.17 2.70
C ARG A 172 -3.05 15.34 2.48
N THR A 173 -2.35 15.93 3.44
CA THR A 173 -0.88 16.13 3.41
C THR A 173 -0.16 14.80 3.30
N MET A 174 -0.55 13.82 4.11
CA MET A 174 0.05 12.48 4.08
C MET A 174 -0.26 11.73 2.79
N THR A 175 -1.51 11.78 2.31
CA THR A 175 -1.88 11.16 1.02
C THR A 175 -1.03 11.75 -0.10
N ARG A 176 -0.91 13.07 -0.17
CA ARG A 176 -0.07 13.74 -1.17
C ARG A 176 1.40 13.32 -1.08
N PHE A 177 1.94 13.27 0.13
CA PHE A 177 3.33 12.82 0.34
C PHE A 177 3.55 11.39 -0.18
N LEU A 178 2.61 10.48 0.11
CA LEU A 178 2.68 9.09 -0.35
C LEU A 178 2.51 8.99 -1.87
N ASP A 179 1.60 9.75 -2.46
CA ASP A 179 1.40 9.83 -3.91
C ASP A 179 2.65 10.38 -4.61
N ASP A 180 3.23 11.48 -4.10
CA ASP A 180 4.47 12.05 -4.63
C ASP A 180 5.64 11.07 -4.56
N TYR A 181 5.71 10.28 -3.48
CA TYR A 181 6.69 9.21 -3.34
C TYR A 181 6.52 8.12 -4.42
N GLU A 182 5.30 7.67 -4.68
CA GLU A 182 5.00 6.69 -5.72
C GLU A 182 5.28 7.24 -7.13
N TRP A 183 4.85 8.47 -7.43
CA TRP A 183 5.14 9.13 -8.70
C TRP A 183 6.63 9.33 -8.95
N ALA A 184 7.41 9.57 -7.91
CA ALA A 184 8.86 9.72 -8.03
C ALA A 184 9.60 8.45 -8.47
N LYS A 185 8.94 7.28 -8.47
CA LYS A 185 9.50 6.00 -8.97
C LYS A 185 9.39 5.86 -10.48
N LEU A 186 8.51 6.62 -11.11
CA LEU A 186 8.28 6.54 -12.55
C LEU A 186 9.57 6.78 -13.33
N GLY A 187 9.89 5.89 -14.27
CA GLY A 187 11.12 5.94 -15.05
C GLY A 187 12.39 5.49 -14.31
N LYS A 188 12.30 5.10 -13.06
CA LYS A 188 13.44 4.56 -12.28
C LYS A 188 13.45 3.02 -12.29
N PRO A 189 14.61 2.40 -12.10
CA PRO A 189 14.68 0.96 -11.84
C PRO A 189 13.91 0.57 -10.58
N VAL A 190 13.43 -0.68 -10.54
CA VAL A 190 12.75 -1.22 -9.36
C VAL A 190 13.70 -1.23 -8.17
N ASP A 191 13.30 -0.56 -7.08
CA ASP A 191 13.99 -0.65 -5.79
C ASP A 191 13.62 -1.96 -5.09
N ARG A 192 14.54 -2.91 -5.08
CA ARG A 192 14.35 -4.21 -4.42
C ARG A 192 14.48 -4.14 -2.91
N THR A 193 14.92 -3.03 -2.35
CA THR A 193 15.03 -2.83 -0.89
C THR A 193 13.75 -2.29 -0.28
N GLU A 194 12.85 -1.73 -1.10
CA GLU A 194 11.58 -1.18 -0.65
C GLU A 194 10.68 -2.25 -0.02
N TRP A 195 10.05 -1.89 1.09
CA TRP A 195 9.07 -2.73 1.77
C TRP A 195 7.65 -2.33 1.40
N PHE A 196 6.82 -3.34 1.14
CA PHE A 196 5.38 -3.20 0.94
C PHE A 196 4.70 -3.84 2.16
N MET A 197 3.93 -3.04 2.87
CA MET A 197 3.15 -3.48 4.02
C MET A 197 1.65 -3.34 3.74
#